data_3f18ad2ff6d9bb31181f8e6c2bb89ec5
#
_entry.id   3f18ad2ff6d9bb31181f8e6c2bb89ec5
#
_cell.length_a   1.000
_cell.length_b   1.000
_cell.length_c   1.000
_cell.angle_alpha   90.00
_cell.angle_beta   90.00
_cell.angle_gamma   90.00
#
_symmetry.space_group_name_H-M   'P 1'
#
loop_
_entity.id
_entity.type
_entity.pdbx_description
1 polymer ?
#
loop_
_entity_poly.entity_id
_entity_poly.type
_entity_poly.pdbx_seq_one_letter_code
_entity_poly.pdbx_strand_id
1 'polypeptide(L)'
;MTKIYTDYFLDEEDFDKNHFHYKKLSIPDGVEAKPLAVPPVLKPDKVSGNDVWYTIESIESKVQLLPGKATKTWGYNAPILGKTMVLKRGQHVHVKLKNSLPELTTYHWHGMEVPGPITDGGCHAPVYPGEEKEIEFTVNQPAALTWLHAHPCPSTAAQVWMGLAMGVVVTDDQEAKLPIPKNYGVDEFPVILQDRTYHKDNQLDYRADYDAMGILGATPLINGTIRPYIDVTTQKVRLLLLGGSNRREWRLHFDDDIVMTQIAGDDSFLPHPVKMTKIMVTPGERLQVVVDFSGYHEGDVVNLYTDDFKLIEFRIHNFEKDDSVIPDTLFEPKLPEVDPDLPVRKVTMDEHNMMNNKQFSMQRIDMKQKVGQAEYWDVTNTNTKEHGMIHPFHIHGTHFTVVSRNGHEPFPNEYGYKDTIPVRPGETVRLRVEFPLLGVFMYHCHIIEHEDAGMMAQIEIFDPDHPKKYHLMDMETLTKAFAEEKGIKPEDVWMPGMDTEGCGMDDATTGASQK
;
A
#
# COMPACT_ATOMS: atom_id res chain seq x y z
N MET A 1 14.55 10.06 -29.16
CA MET A 1 13.98 10.79 -28.01
C MET A 1 13.14 9.80 -27.22
N THR A 2 13.39 9.65 -25.94
CA THR A 2 12.57 8.80 -25.06
C THR A 2 11.14 9.38 -25.00
N LYS A 3 10.12 8.54 -25.22
CA LYS A 3 8.70 8.97 -25.17
C LYS A 3 8.38 9.49 -23.77
N ILE A 4 7.64 10.60 -23.68
CA ILE A 4 7.07 11.12 -22.43
C ILE A 4 5.57 10.81 -22.47
N TYR A 5 5.06 10.20 -21.41
CA TYR A 5 3.65 9.90 -21.25
C TYR A 5 2.99 11.02 -20.44
N THR A 6 1.85 11.50 -20.92
CA THR A 6 1.15 12.70 -20.40
C THR A 6 -0.21 12.39 -19.78
N ASP A 7 -0.50 11.12 -19.59
CA ASP A 7 -1.73 10.62 -18.98
C ASP A 7 -1.44 9.71 -17.78
N TYR A 8 -2.48 9.33 -17.06
CA TYR A 8 -2.40 8.37 -15.93
C TYR A 8 -2.50 6.92 -16.38
N PHE A 9 -2.44 6.62 -17.69
CA PHE A 9 -2.80 5.33 -18.27
C PHE A 9 -4.26 4.90 -17.96
N LEU A 10 -5.14 5.88 -17.80
CA LEU A 10 -6.57 5.70 -17.61
C LEU A 10 -7.30 6.27 -18.82
N ASP A 11 -8.34 5.59 -19.30
CA ASP A 11 -9.30 6.23 -20.17
C ASP A 11 -10.05 7.28 -19.36
N GLU A 12 -10.17 8.52 -19.87
CA GLU A 12 -10.90 9.58 -19.17
C GLU A 12 -12.36 9.21 -18.92
N GLU A 13 -12.94 8.34 -19.75
CA GLU A 13 -14.27 7.77 -19.60
C GLU A 13 -14.38 6.80 -18.41
N ASP A 14 -13.28 6.15 -17.99
CA ASP A 14 -13.24 5.27 -16.81
C ASP A 14 -13.31 6.07 -15.51
N PHE A 15 -13.23 7.39 -15.58
CA PHE A 15 -13.20 8.32 -14.47
C PHE A 15 -14.31 9.36 -14.56
N ASP A 16 -15.54 8.94 -14.38
CA ASP A 16 -16.60 9.93 -14.11
C ASP A 16 -16.48 10.39 -12.66
N LYS A 17 -15.93 11.60 -12.50
CA LYS A 17 -15.84 12.31 -11.20
C LYS A 17 -17.20 12.45 -10.49
N ASN A 18 -18.30 12.23 -11.18
CA ASN A 18 -19.65 12.38 -10.66
C ASN A 18 -20.23 11.10 -10.06
N HIS A 19 -19.71 9.93 -10.42
CA HIS A 19 -20.19 8.63 -9.90
C HIS A 19 -19.56 8.26 -8.56
N PHE A 20 -18.35 8.77 -8.27
CA PHE A 20 -17.70 8.57 -7.00
C PHE A 20 -17.82 9.85 -6.20
N HIS A 21 -18.42 9.79 -5.03
CA HIS A 21 -18.42 10.88 -4.07
C HIS A 21 -16.97 11.12 -3.58
N TYR A 22 -16.13 11.65 -4.49
CA TYR A 22 -14.76 12.01 -4.19
C TYR A 22 -14.78 13.12 -3.15
N LYS A 23 -14.38 12.82 -1.92
CA LYS A 23 -14.30 13.82 -0.86
C LYS A 23 -13.21 14.83 -1.24
N LYS A 24 -13.62 16.09 -1.47
CA LYS A 24 -12.72 17.16 -1.84
C LYS A 24 -11.68 17.36 -0.74
N LEU A 25 -10.41 17.50 -1.16
CA LEU A 25 -9.31 17.78 -0.25
C LEU A 25 -9.32 19.24 0.22
N SER A 26 -8.91 19.47 1.45
CA SER A 26 -8.79 20.79 2.06
C SER A 26 -7.74 20.78 3.17
N ILE A 27 -7.16 21.94 3.45
CA ILE A 27 -6.34 22.17 4.62
C ILE A 27 -7.23 22.78 5.71
N PRO A 28 -7.27 22.21 6.92
CA PRO A 28 -7.98 22.80 8.04
C PRO A 28 -7.42 24.18 8.40
N ASP A 29 -8.29 25.08 8.91
CA ASP A 29 -7.92 26.43 9.28
C ASP A 29 -6.78 26.47 10.31
N GLY A 30 -5.88 27.42 10.14
CA GLY A 30 -4.76 27.65 11.06
C GLY A 30 -3.60 26.64 10.93
N VAL A 31 -3.63 25.75 9.95
CA VAL A 31 -2.50 24.86 9.66
C VAL A 31 -1.49 25.54 8.75
N GLU A 32 -0.31 25.77 9.29
CA GLU A 32 0.83 26.34 8.56
C GLU A 32 1.61 25.24 7.81
N ALA A 33 2.31 25.65 6.73
CA ALA A 33 3.23 24.76 6.05
C ALA A 33 4.40 24.38 6.97
N LYS A 34 4.79 23.08 6.94
CA LYS A 34 5.88 22.53 7.75
C LYS A 34 6.83 21.73 6.86
N PRO A 35 8.10 21.58 7.24
CA PRO A 35 8.97 20.61 6.56
C PRO A 35 8.31 19.24 6.55
N LEU A 36 8.45 18.50 5.45
CA LEU A 36 8.03 17.11 5.38
C LEU A 36 8.73 16.32 6.49
N ALA A 37 7.95 15.64 7.33
CA ALA A 37 8.52 14.74 8.32
C ALA A 37 9.15 13.54 7.59
N VAL A 38 10.49 13.45 7.63
CA VAL A 38 11.20 12.27 7.13
C VAL A 38 11.26 11.25 8.27
N PRO A 39 10.63 10.06 8.14
CA PRO A 39 10.69 9.05 9.18
C PRO A 39 12.14 8.65 9.47
N PRO A 40 12.62 8.68 10.72
CA PRO A 40 13.99 8.28 11.00
C PRO A 40 14.21 6.79 10.71
N VAL A 41 15.41 6.41 10.31
CA VAL A 41 15.74 5.00 10.06
C VAL A 41 15.73 4.21 11.37
N LEU A 42 15.01 3.08 11.37
CA LEU A 42 15.02 2.14 12.48
C LEU A 42 16.38 1.45 12.57
N LYS A 43 17.06 1.63 13.70
CA LYS A 43 18.36 0.99 13.95
C LYS A 43 18.14 -0.45 14.40
N PRO A 44 18.96 -1.41 13.91
CA PRO A 44 18.94 -2.76 14.45
C PRO A 44 19.39 -2.78 15.92
N ASP A 45 18.79 -3.66 16.71
CA ASP A 45 19.17 -3.89 18.10
C ASP A 45 20.52 -4.62 18.17
N LYS A 46 20.80 -5.46 17.17
CA LYS A 46 22.03 -6.23 17.04
C LYS A 46 22.31 -6.56 15.57
N VAL A 47 23.60 -6.65 15.24
CA VAL A 47 24.09 -7.13 13.93
C VAL A 47 25.21 -8.15 14.18
N SER A 48 25.16 -9.28 13.46
CA SER A 48 26.20 -10.33 13.54
C SER A 48 26.34 -11.02 12.18
N GLY A 49 27.33 -10.59 11.39
CA GLY A 49 27.43 -11.04 9.99
C GLY A 49 26.22 -10.61 9.17
N ASN A 50 25.51 -11.55 8.58
CA ASN A 50 24.28 -11.31 7.83
C ASN A 50 23.01 -11.33 8.70
N ASP A 51 23.13 -11.72 9.97
CA ASP A 51 22.00 -11.71 10.91
C ASP A 51 21.78 -10.32 11.51
N VAL A 52 20.54 -9.85 11.47
CA VAL A 52 20.12 -8.55 12.02
C VAL A 52 18.88 -8.72 12.88
N TRP A 53 18.87 -8.06 14.02
CA TRP A 53 17.77 -8.12 14.99
C TRP A 53 17.10 -6.76 15.13
N TYR A 54 15.78 -6.77 15.13
CA TYR A 54 14.96 -5.58 15.33
C TYR A 54 13.86 -5.85 16.35
N THR A 55 13.47 -4.81 17.07
CA THR A 55 12.22 -4.79 17.82
C THR A 55 11.27 -3.80 17.15
N ILE A 56 10.09 -4.27 16.75
CA ILE A 56 8.99 -3.44 16.24
C ILE A 56 7.88 -3.45 17.29
N GLU A 57 7.60 -2.29 17.86
CA GLU A 57 6.56 -2.10 18.87
C GLU A 57 5.45 -1.21 18.31
N SER A 58 4.22 -1.72 18.28
CA SER A 58 3.02 -0.92 18.02
C SER A 58 2.59 -0.22 19.30
N ILE A 59 2.43 1.11 19.22
CA ILE A 59 2.16 1.97 20.39
C ILE A 59 1.00 2.94 20.13
N GLU A 60 0.22 3.22 21.18
CA GLU A 60 -0.68 4.37 21.21
C GLU A 60 0.11 5.64 21.56
N SER A 61 -0.19 6.73 20.86
CA SER A 61 0.47 8.02 21.08
C SER A 61 -0.47 9.20 20.79
N LYS A 62 0.11 10.39 20.76
CA LYS A 62 -0.58 11.64 20.39
C LYS A 62 0.35 12.52 19.58
N VAL A 63 -0.17 13.08 18.48
CA VAL A 63 0.56 14.00 17.61
C VAL A 63 -0.19 15.31 17.45
N GLN A 64 0.52 16.43 17.48
CA GLN A 64 -0.04 17.76 17.23
C GLN A 64 -0.16 17.98 15.71
N LEU A 65 -1.21 17.43 15.12
CA LEU A 65 -1.48 17.55 13.69
C LEU A 65 -2.18 18.88 13.36
N LEU A 66 -3.15 19.27 14.18
CA LEU A 66 -3.97 20.46 14.04
C LEU A 66 -3.75 21.41 15.22
N PRO A 67 -4.04 22.73 15.08
CA PRO A 67 -4.09 23.64 16.23
C PRO A 67 -5.07 23.15 17.30
N GLY A 68 -4.71 23.23 18.58
CA GLY A 68 -5.58 22.83 19.69
C GLY A 68 -5.22 21.50 20.33
N LYS A 69 -6.16 20.57 20.49
CA LYS A 69 -5.95 19.27 21.13
C LYS A 69 -5.14 18.34 20.21
N ALA A 70 -4.14 17.65 20.78
CA ALA A 70 -3.38 16.64 20.05
C ALA A 70 -4.26 15.45 19.65
N THR A 71 -4.07 14.96 18.44
CA THR A 71 -4.77 13.80 17.87
C THR A 71 -4.18 12.51 18.43
N LYS A 72 -5.02 11.59 18.90
CA LYS A 72 -4.59 10.21 19.21
C LYS A 72 -4.25 9.47 17.93
N THR A 73 -3.12 8.80 17.94
CA THR A 73 -2.57 8.08 16.79
C THR A 73 -1.87 6.82 17.25
N TRP A 74 -1.69 5.88 16.31
CA TRP A 74 -0.91 4.67 16.52
C TRP A 74 0.30 4.66 15.59
N GLY A 75 1.35 3.96 15.98
CA GLY A 75 2.55 3.85 15.15
C GLY A 75 3.49 2.75 15.59
N TYR A 76 4.44 2.43 14.71
CA TYR A 76 5.50 1.45 14.94
C TYR A 76 6.80 2.16 15.38
N ASN A 77 7.18 2.03 16.65
CA ASN A 77 8.35 2.71 17.23
C ASN A 77 8.36 4.24 17.00
N ALA A 78 7.19 4.83 16.71
CA ALA A 78 6.99 6.24 16.42
C ALA A 78 5.58 6.68 16.84
N PRO A 79 5.34 7.97 17.07
CA PRO A 79 4.01 8.44 17.48
C PRO A 79 2.91 8.23 16.42
N ILE A 80 3.26 8.18 15.15
CA ILE A 80 2.38 7.89 14.01
C ILE A 80 3.22 7.23 12.92
N LEU A 81 2.61 6.40 12.08
CA LEU A 81 3.29 5.61 11.05
C LEU A 81 4.36 4.71 11.67
N GLY A 82 5.59 4.80 11.21
CA GLY A 82 6.72 4.06 11.74
C GLY A 82 8.04 4.72 11.38
N LYS A 83 9.12 4.25 12.00
CA LYS A 83 10.47 4.53 11.52
C LYS A 83 10.71 3.73 10.25
N THR A 84 11.42 4.27 9.27
CA THR A 84 11.75 3.50 8.06
C THR A 84 12.73 2.37 8.41
N MET A 85 12.37 1.14 8.07
CA MET A 85 13.27 -0.01 8.18
C MET A 85 14.07 -0.14 6.90
N VAL A 86 15.40 -0.34 7.01
CA VAL A 86 16.27 -0.56 5.85
C VAL A 86 16.88 -1.95 5.97
N LEU A 87 16.59 -2.79 4.98
CA LEU A 87 17.08 -4.16 4.89
C LEU A 87 17.96 -4.32 3.65
N LYS A 88 18.87 -5.28 3.68
CA LYS A 88 19.69 -5.63 2.53
C LYS A 88 19.38 -7.06 2.09
N ARG A 89 19.27 -7.28 0.78
CA ARG A 89 19.16 -8.62 0.20
C ARG A 89 20.26 -9.54 0.71
N GLY A 90 19.89 -10.75 1.14
CA GLY A 90 20.77 -11.74 1.74
C GLY A 90 20.90 -11.64 3.26
N GLN A 91 20.33 -10.63 3.92
CA GLN A 91 20.25 -10.60 5.38
C GLN A 91 19.26 -11.64 5.90
N HIS A 92 19.59 -12.25 7.02
CA HIS A 92 18.67 -13.03 7.84
C HIS A 92 18.16 -12.13 8.97
N VAL A 93 16.88 -11.87 8.97
CA VAL A 93 16.23 -10.86 9.80
C VAL A 93 15.47 -11.55 10.92
N HIS A 94 15.78 -11.18 12.17
CA HIS A 94 15.05 -11.62 13.35
C HIS A 94 14.27 -10.42 13.88
N VAL A 95 12.95 -10.57 14.02
CA VAL A 95 12.11 -9.47 14.48
C VAL A 95 11.33 -9.89 15.72
N LYS A 96 11.50 -9.12 16.79
CA LYS A 96 10.61 -9.15 17.93
C LYS A 96 9.46 -8.17 17.66
N LEU A 97 8.26 -8.70 17.54
CA LEU A 97 7.01 -7.96 17.40
C LEU A 97 6.40 -7.77 18.78
N LYS A 98 6.09 -6.54 19.17
CA LYS A 98 5.54 -6.21 20.48
C LYS A 98 4.28 -5.36 20.33
N ASN A 99 3.19 -5.80 20.93
CA ASN A 99 1.94 -5.06 20.94
C ASN A 99 1.71 -4.33 22.27
N SER A 100 1.83 -3.00 22.25
CA SER A 100 1.49 -2.10 23.36
C SER A 100 0.21 -1.30 23.11
N LEU A 101 -0.62 -1.73 22.14
CA LEU A 101 -1.94 -1.17 21.87
C LEU A 101 -2.99 -1.75 22.84
N PRO A 102 -4.15 -1.10 22.97
CA PRO A 102 -5.25 -1.59 23.78
C PRO A 102 -6.05 -2.75 23.13
N GLU A 103 -5.72 -3.13 21.89
CA GLU A 103 -6.37 -4.22 21.16
C GLU A 103 -5.36 -5.06 20.39
N LEU A 104 -5.75 -6.26 19.97
CA LEU A 104 -4.90 -7.12 19.15
C LEU A 104 -4.56 -6.45 17.83
N THR A 105 -3.38 -6.75 17.32
CA THR A 105 -2.90 -6.29 16.00
C THR A 105 -2.14 -7.39 15.29
N THR A 106 -1.77 -7.16 14.05
CA THR A 106 -0.86 -8.00 13.29
C THR A 106 0.22 -7.15 12.63
N TYR A 107 1.21 -7.78 12.00
CA TYR A 107 2.35 -7.10 11.38
C TYR A 107 2.58 -7.69 10.00
N HIS A 108 1.77 -7.26 9.02
CA HIS A 108 1.87 -7.77 7.66
C HIS A 108 3.03 -7.13 6.90
N TRP A 109 3.90 -7.98 6.35
CA TRP A 109 5.06 -7.61 5.55
C TRP A 109 4.67 -7.49 4.07
N HIS A 110 3.96 -6.44 3.73
CA HIS A 110 3.46 -6.21 2.38
C HIS A 110 4.60 -6.02 1.37
N GLY A 111 4.64 -6.84 0.34
CA GLY A 111 5.69 -6.86 -0.68
C GLY A 111 6.92 -7.68 -0.31
N MET A 112 6.91 -8.37 0.85
CA MET A 112 8.02 -9.20 1.27
C MET A 112 7.74 -10.69 0.99
N GLU A 113 8.72 -11.38 0.40
CA GLU A 113 8.68 -12.83 0.24
C GLU A 113 9.04 -13.49 1.58
N VAL A 114 8.04 -13.74 2.40
CA VAL A 114 8.17 -14.35 3.73
C VAL A 114 7.25 -15.54 3.88
N PRO A 115 7.58 -16.56 4.74
CA PRO A 115 6.71 -17.71 4.91
C PRO A 115 5.35 -17.37 5.52
N GLY A 116 4.27 -17.92 4.95
CA GLY A 116 2.93 -17.79 5.53
C GLY A 116 2.55 -18.94 6.48
N PRO A 117 1.49 -18.78 7.29
CA PRO A 117 0.73 -17.53 7.50
C PRO A 117 1.30 -16.63 8.62
N ILE A 118 2.18 -17.15 9.50
CA ILE A 118 2.59 -16.45 10.74
C ILE A 118 3.59 -15.33 10.47
N THR A 119 4.66 -15.61 9.72
CA THR A 119 5.68 -14.59 9.40
C THR A 119 5.11 -13.53 8.46
N ASP A 120 4.24 -13.92 7.53
CA ASP A 120 3.51 -13.02 6.64
C ASP A 120 2.72 -11.93 7.39
N GLY A 121 2.18 -12.26 8.57
CA GLY A 121 1.58 -11.28 9.47
C GLY A 121 0.16 -10.85 9.10
N GLY A 122 -0.54 -11.62 8.26
CA GLY A 122 -1.97 -11.44 7.98
C GLY A 122 -2.87 -11.89 9.14
N CYS A 123 -4.17 -12.08 8.88
CA CYS A 123 -5.21 -12.39 9.89
C CYS A 123 -4.90 -13.58 10.82
N HIS A 124 -4.02 -14.50 10.40
CA HIS A 124 -3.66 -15.68 11.19
C HIS A 124 -2.50 -15.47 12.17
N ALA A 125 -1.97 -14.26 12.27
CA ALA A 125 -0.83 -13.94 13.09
C ALA A 125 -1.11 -12.86 14.17
N PRO A 126 -2.23 -12.93 14.94
CA PRO A 126 -2.54 -11.92 15.93
C PRO A 126 -1.47 -11.85 17.01
N VAL A 127 -1.16 -10.63 17.45
CA VAL A 127 -0.36 -10.32 18.63
C VAL A 127 -1.27 -9.58 19.59
N TYR A 128 -1.56 -10.19 20.74
CA TYR A 128 -2.51 -9.65 21.71
C TYR A 128 -1.88 -8.50 22.55
N PRO A 129 -2.69 -7.64 23.19
CA PRO A 129 -2.18 -6.58 24.07
C PRO A 129 -1.18 -7.09 25.10
N GLY A 130 0.01 -6.46 25.13
CA GLY A 130 1.11 -6.85 26.02
C GLY A 130 1.89 -8.10 25.60
N GLU A 131 1.52 -8.75 24.50
CA GLU A 131 2.23 -9.93 23.97
C GLU A 131 3.44 -9.52 23.13
N GLU A 132 4.44 -10.41 23.12
CA GLU A 132 5.60 -10.36 22.22
C GLU A 132 5.65 -11.65 21.38
N LYS A 133 5.98 -11.52 20.08
CA LYS A 133 6.24 -12.65 19.19
C LYS A 133 7.56 -12.46 18.46
N GLU A 134 8.24 -13.56 18.21
CA GLU A 134 9.47 -13.54 17.40
C GLU A 134 9.19 -14.22 16.06
N ILE A 135 9.65 -13.58 15.00
CA ILE A 135 9.64 -14.10 13.63
C ILE A 135 11.02 -13.96 13.02
N GLU A 136 11.30 -14.75 12.01
CA GLU A 136 12.54 -14.67 11.24
C GLU A 136 12.30 -14.95 9.76
N PHE A 137 13.08 -14.32 8.90
CA PHE A 137 13.06 -14.54 7.46
C PHE A 137 14.37 -14.10 6.81
N THR A 138 14.62 -14.60 5.60
CA THR A 138 15.73 -14.14 4.77
C THR A 138 15.19 -13.21 3.69
N VAL A 139 15.85 -12.06 3.49
CA VAL A 139 15.50 -11.12 2.43
C VAL A 139 16.00 -11.64 1.08
N ASN A 140 15.09 -12.15 0.25
CA ASN A 140 15.46 -12.75 -1.04
C ASN A 140 15.14 -11.85 -2.24
N GLN A 141 14.13 -10.97 -2.12
CA GLN A 141 13.70 -10.09 -3.20
C GLN A 141 14.75 -9.04 -3.57
N PRO A 142 14.66 -8.46 -4.77
CA PRO A 142 15.51 -7.34 -5.19
C PRO A 142 15.22 -6.06 -4.42
N ALA A 143 16.04 -5.03 -4.67
CA ALA A 143 15.85 -3.71 -4.10
C ALA A 143 14.48 -3.12 -4.47
N ALA A 144 13.73 -2.68 -3.45
CA ALA A 144 12.35 -2.20 -3.58
C ALA A 144 11.94 -1.33 -2.39
N LEU A 145 10.82 -0.64 -2.53
CA LEU A 145 10.08 -0.06 -1.41
C LEU A 145 8.92 -1.00 -1.06
N THR A 146 9.00 -1.67 0.06
CA THR A 146 7.92 -2.44 0.67
C THR A 146 7.40 -1.73 1.92
N TRP A 147 6.42 -2.28 2.60
CA TRP A 147 5.93 -1.65 3.81
C TRP A 147 5.36 -2.65 4.82
N LEU A 148 5.21 -2.21 6.05
CA LEU A 148 4.61 -2.96 7.14
C LEU A 148 3.34 -2.24 7.56
N HIS A 149 2.23 -2.97 7.64
CA HIS A 149 0.97 -2.43 8.17
C HIS A 149 0.20 -3.49 8.98
N ALA A 150 -0.76 -3.01 9.76
CA ALA A 150 -1.66 -3.91 10.47
C ALA A 150 -2.62 -4.60 9.49
N HIS A 151 -2.93 -5.88 9.76
CA HIS A 151 -3.84 -6.70 8.95
C HIS A 151 -4.69 -7.65 9.81
N PRO A 152 -5.25 -7.18 10.97
CA PRO A 152 -6.10 -8.01 11.81
C PRO A 152 -7.54 -7.97 11.29
N CYS A 153 -8.04 -9.05 10.68
CA CYS A 153 -9.45 -9.11 10.27
C CYS A 153 -10.38 -9.09 11.48
N PRO A 154 -11.43 -8.29 11.49
CA PRO A 154 -11.90 -7.34 10.47
C PRO A 154 -11.56 -5.88 10.80
N SER A 155 -10.40 -5.60 11.37
CA SER A 155 -10.02 -4.29 11.89
C SER A 155 -8.80 -3.67 11.20
N THR A 156 -8.41 -4.20 10.03
CA THR A 156 -7.30 -3.70 9.22
C THR A 156 -7.47 -2.21 8.93
N ALA A 157 -8.62 -1.84 8.39
CA ALA A 157 -8.90 -0.47 7.97
C ALA A 157 -8.86 0.52 9.14
N ALA A 158 -9.43 0.15 10.28
CA ALA A 158 -9.41 0.98 11.48
C ALA A 158 -7.98 1.22 11.98
N GLN A 159 -7.14 0.20 12.01
CA GLN A 159 -5.78 0.29 12.52
C GLN A 159 -4.84 1.06 11.57
N VAL A 160 -4.98 0.90 10.27
CA VAL A 160 -4.27 1.71 9.27
C VAL A 160 -4.75 3.17 9.33
N TRP A 161 -6.05 3.41 9.53
CA TRP A 161 -6.60 4.75 9.73
C TRP A 161 -6.02 5.43 10.96
N MET A 162 -5.75 4.69 12.04
CA MET A 162 -5.10 5.22 13.25
C MET A 162 -3.61 5.50 13.05
N GLY A 163 -2.96 4.96 12.01
CA GLY A 163 -1.58 5.29 11.62
C GLY A 163 -0.61 4.12 11.55
N LEU A 164 -1.05 2.87 11.64
CA LEU A 164 -0.16 1.70 11.55
C LEU A 164 0.27 1.41 10.12
N ALA A 165 1.27 2.15 9.65
CA ALA A 165 1.93 1.98 8.34
C ALA A 165 3.39 2.40 8.44
N MET A 166 4.32 1.59 7.98
CA MET A 166 5.76 1.82 8.09
C MET A 166 6.46 1.42 6.78
N GLY A 167 7.26 2.31 6.20
CA GLY A 167 8.08 2.00 5.04
C GLY A 167 9.19 1.01 5.38
N VAL A 168 9.41 0.03 4.49
CA VAL A 168 10.53 -0.92 4.54
C VAL A 168 11.27 -0.82 3.22
N VAL A 169 12.51 -0.34 3.25
CA VAL A 169 13.36 -0.20 2.06
C VAL A 169 14.27 -1.41 1.97
N VAL A 170 14.16 -2.15 0.90
CA VAL A 170 15.10 -3.23 0.57
C VAL A 170 16.15 -2.70 -0.38
N THR A 171 17.41 -2.94 -0.06
CA THR A 171 18.59 -2.58 -0.87
C THR A 171 19.29 -3.83 -1.38
N ASP A 172 20.03 -3.72 -2.48
CA ASP A 172 20.87 -4.80 -3.01
C ASP A 172 22.13 -4.28 -3.67
N ASP A 173 22.97 -5.20 -4.16
CA ASP A 173 24.22 -4.83 -4.81
C ASP A 173 24.04 -4.23 -6.22
N GLN A 174 22.86 -4.38 -6.84
CA GLN A 174 22.55 -3.70 -8.11
C GLN A 174 22.19 -2.24 -7.86
N GLU A 175 21.23 -2.00 -6.95
CA GLU A 175 20.82 -0.64 -6.56
C GLU A 175 22.01 0.16 -6.06
N ALA A 176 22.89 -0.44 -5.26
CA ALA A 176 24.09 0.23 -4.74
C ALA A 176 25.01 0.79 -5.83
N LYS A 177 25.03 0.21 -7.03
CA LYS A 177 25.85 0.64 -8.18
C LYS A 177 25.17 1.71 -9.04
N LEU A 178 23.85 1.88 -8.94
CA LEU A 178 23.13 2.88 -9.73
C LEU A 178 23.54 4.28 -9.26
N PRO A 179 23.92 5.20 -10.16
CA PRO A 179 24.29 6.56 -9.80
C PRO A 179 23.05 7.47 -9.66
N ILE A 180 22.04 7.01 -8.95
CA ILE A 180 20.78 7.72 -8.70
C ILE A 180 20.82 8.45 -7.35
N PRO A 181 19.93 9.43 -7.07
CA PRO A 181 19.77 10.00 -5.74
C PRO A 181 19.45 8.91 -4.71
N LYS A 182 20.15 8.88 -3.57
CA LYS A 182 19.98 7.88 -2.50
C LYS A 182 20.46 8.35 -1.11
N ASN A 183 20.61 9.65 -0.93
CA ASN A 183 20.92 10.24 0.37
C ASN A 183 19.61 10.49 1.11
N TYR A 184 19.22 9.54 1.97
CA TYR A 184 17.96 9.55 2.69
C TYR A 184 17.74 10.85 3.47
N GLY A 185 16.62 11.54 3.18
CA GLY A 185 16.25 12.83 3.76
C GLY A 185 16.98 14.04 3.18
N VAL A 186 17.80 13.87 2.13
CA VAL A 186 18.50 14.94 1.42
C VAL A 186 18.10 15.00 -0.05
N ASP A 187 18.30 13.92 -0.79
CA ASP A 187 17.91 13.76 -2.19
C ASP A 187 17.03 12.53 -2.44
N GLU A 188 16.77 11.74 -1.39
CA GLU A 188 15.83 10.62 -1.38
C GLU A 188 14.84 10.81 -0.23
N PHE A 189 13.55 10.90 -0.55
CA PHE A 189 12.49 11.10 0.43
C PHE A 189 11.44 10.01 0.35
N PRO A 190 11.14 9.28 1.45
CA PRO A 190 9.90 8.52 1.54
C PRO A 190 8.72 9.49 1.53
N VAL A 191 7.65 9.12 0.84
CA VAL A 191 6.42 9.89 0.71
C VAL A 191 5.23 8.95 0.89
N ILE A 192 4.81 8.76 2.14
CA ILE A 192 3.65 7.95 2.49
C ILE A 192 2.42 8.83 2.35
N LEU A 193 1.60 8.54 1.35
CA LEU A 193 0.42 9.30 0.98
C LEU A 193 -0.79 8.78 1.76
N GLN A 194 -1.37 9.61 2.60
CA GLN A 194 -2.57 9.30 3.38
C GLN A 194 -3.53 10.48 3.41
N ASP A 195 -4.77 10.22 3.77
CA ASP A 195 -5.80 11.22 4.02
C ASP A 195 -6.60 10.89 5.27
N ARG A 196 -7.10 11.91 5.98
CA ARG A 196 -7.83 11.77 7.23
C ARG A 196 -9.00 12.72 7.30
N THR A 197 -10.01 12.37 8.09
CA THR A 197 -11.06 13.28 8.56
C THR A 197 -10.84 13.54 10.04
N TYR A 198 -10.85 14.80 10.45
CA TYR A 198 -10.71 15.20 11.84
C TYR A 198 -12.05 15.73 12.36
N HIS A 199 -12.50 15.22 13.51
CA HIS A 199 -13.67 15.71 14.20
C HIS A 199 -13.37 17.00 14.98
N LYS A 200 -14.42 17.65 15.53
CA LYS A 200 -14.30 18.98 16.19
C LYS A 200 -13.27 19.03 17.34
N ASP A 201 -12.97 17.90 17.96
CA ASP A 201 -11.97 17.78 19.02
C ASP A 201 -10.58 17.35 18.51
N ASN A 202 -10.34 17.43 17.19
CA ASN A 202 -9.13 16.99 16.50
C ASN A 202 -8.86 15.48 16.59
N GLN A 203 -9.85 14.67 16.92
CA GLN A 203 -9.69 13.22 16.96
C GLN A 203 -10.14 12.56 15.66
N LEU A 204 -9.60 11.36 15.42
CA LEU A 204 -10.07 10.43 14.40
C LEU A 204 -11.20 9.60 15.00
N ASP A 205 -12.24 9.35 14.26
CA ASP A 205 -13.34 8.45 14.62
C ASP A 205 -13.65 7.56 13.41
N TYR A 206 -13.00 6.42 13.35
CA TYR A 206 -13.13 5.49 12.23
C TYR A 206 -14.58 5.06 12.01
N ARG A 207 -15.29 4.74 13.09
CA ARG A 207 -16.67 4.27 12.99
C ARG A 207 -17.62 5.35 12.47
N ALA A 208 -17.44 6.59 12.90
CA ALA A 208 -18.25 7.71 12.43
C ALA A 208 -17.95 8.11 10.97
N ASP A 209 -16.72 7.83 10.52
CA ASP A 209 -16.26 8.12 9.16
C ASP A 209 -16.41 6.93 8.21
N TYR A 210 -16.80 5.75 8.72
CA TYR A 210 -16.89 4.52 7.93
C TYR A 210 -17.77 4.69 6.70
N ASP A 211 -17.25 4.22 5.58
CA ASP A 211 -17.94 4.14 4.30
C ASP A 211 -17.65 2.76 3.69
N ALA A 212 -18.68 1.99 3.39
CA ALA A 212 -18.54 0.65 2.81
C ALA A 212 -17.86 0.67 1.43
N MET A 213 -17.89 1.81 0.74
CA MET A 213 -17.15 2.03 -0.52
C MET A 213 -15.68 2.39 -0.28
N GLY A 214 -15.23 2.43 0.97
CA GLY A 214 -13.90 2.85 1.42
C GLY A 214 -13.86 4.30 1.91
N ILE A 215 -13.15 4.54 3.01
CA ILE A 215 -13.05 5.87 3.61
C ILE A 215 -12.20 6.80 2.76
N LEU A 216 -12.74 8.00 2.52
CA LEU A 216 -12.01 9.14 1.97
C LEU A 216 -11.89 10.24 3.02
N GLY A 217 -10.67 10.59 3.41
CA GLY A 217 -10.38 11.75 4.24
C GLY A 217 -10.46 13.07 3.48
N ALA A 218 -10.78 14.16 4.15
CA ALA A 218 -10.75 15.50 3.54
C ALA A 218 -9.37 16.17 3.64
N THR A 219 -8.50 15.71 4.54
CA THR A 219 -7.21 16.34 4.82
C THR A 219 -6.07 15.39 4.42
N PRO A 220 -5.22 15.76 3.45
CA PRO A 220 -4.02 15.01 3.14
C PRO A 220 -3.06 14.96 4.32
N LEU A 221 -2.46 13.81 4.55
CA LEU A 221 -1.48 13.57 5.59
C LEU A 221 -0.28 12.84 4.98
N ILE A 222 0.79 13.57 4.71
CA ILE A 222 1.97 13.04 4.04
C ILE A 222 3.08 12.83 5.08
N ASN A 223 3.51 11.60 5.27
CA ASN A 223 4.43 11.23 6.37
C ASN A 223 3.96 11.76 7.73
N GLY A 224 2.66 11.81 7.99
CA GLY A 224 2.14 12.43 9.21
C GLY A 224 2.21 13.97 9.25
N THR A 225 2.45 14.63 8.11
CA THR A 225 2.50 16.09 7.98
C THR A 225 1.35 16.59 7.12
N ILE A 226 0.60 17.56 7.62
CA ILE A 226 -0.40 18.32 6.86
C ILE A 226 0.31 19.53 6.23
N ARG A 227 0.07 19.78 4.93
CA ARG A 227 0.68 20.88 4.17
C ARG A 227 2.22 20.88 4.22
N PRO A 228 2.87 19.78 3.79
CA PRO A 228 4.32 19.65 3.83
C PRO A 228 5.02 20.48 2.75
N TYR A 229 6.29 20.83 3.05
CA TYR A 229 7.23 21.28 2.03
C TYR A 229 8.56 20.50 2.13
N ILE A 230 9.30 20.48 1.04
CA ILE A 230 10.65 19.91 0.95
C ILE A 230 11.59 21.02 0.51
N ASP A 231 12.68 21.22 1.27
CA ASP A 231 13.79 22.07 0.85
C ASP A 231 14.69 21.29 -0.11
N VAL A 232 14.79 21.76 -1.35
CA VAL A 232 15.54 21.08 -2.44
C VAL A 232 16.91 21.73 -2.56
N THR A 233 17.94 20.96 -2.20
CA THR A 233 19.35 21.41 -2.20
C THR A 233 20.19 20.68 -3.26
N THR A 234 19.59 19.73 -4.01
CA THR A 234 20.22 18.96 -5.08
C THR A 234 19.44 19.09 -6.37
N GLN A 235 20.08 18.92 -7.52
CA GLN A 235 19.40 19.04 -8.82
C GLN A 235 18.35 17.96 -9.03
N LYS A 236 18.59 16.75 -8.51
CA LYS A 236 17.64 15.64 -8.63
C LYS A 236 17.19 15.14 -7.27
N VAL A 237 15.91 14.84 -7.18
CA VAL A 237 15.28 14.30 -5.98
C VAL A 237 14.53 13.02 -6.33
N ARG A 238 14.78 11.95 -5.56
CA ARG A 238 14.08 10.67 -5.65
C ARG A 238 12.97 10.63 -4.60
N LEU A 239 11.75 10.40 -5.05
CA LEU A 239 10.58 10.22 -4.18
C LEU A 239 10.23 8.73 -4.13
N LEU A 240 10.16 8.19 -2.93
CA LEU A 240 9.72 6.82 -2.63
C LEU A 240 8.22 6.91 -2.26
N LEU A 241 7.35 6.81 -3.26
CA LEU A 241 5.91 6.99 -3.10
C LEU A 241 5.26 5.69 -2.60
N LEU A 242 4.44 5.79 -1.56
CA LEU A 242 3.62 4.70 -1.02
C LEU A 242 2.16 5.15 -0.91
N GLY A 243 1.25 4.44 -1.57
CA GLY A 243 -0.20 4.58 -1.42
C GLY A 243 -0.68 4.01 -0.09
N GLY A 244 -0.53 4.78 0.99
CA GLY A 244 -0.87 4.37 2.36
C GLY A 244 -2.27 4.79 2.83
N SER A 245 -3.15 5.24 1.92
CA SER A 245 -4.55 5.55 2.19
C SER A 245 -5.40 4.30 2.24
N ASN A 246 -6.52 4.35 2.97
CA ASN A 246 -7.48 3.26 2.98
C ASN A 246 -8.12 3.03 1.60
N ARG A 247 -8.44 4.12 0.87
CA ARG A 247 -9.10 4.06 -0.43
C ARG A 247 -8.53 5.00 -1.49
N ARG A 248 -8.04 6.21 -1.08
CA ARG A 248 -7.74 7.28 -2.04
C ARG A 248 -6.67 6.88 -3.04
N GLU A 249 -6.99 7.06 -4.32
CA GLU A 249 -6.06 7.05 -5.44
C GLU A 249 -5.44 8.44 -5.57
N TRP A 250 -4.13 8.51 -5.61
CA TRP A 250 -3.38 9.75 -5.72
C TRP A 250 -2.96 9.98 -7.17
N ARG A 251 -3.52 11.00 -7.81
CA ARG A 251 -3.22 11.39 -9.19
C ARG A 251 -2.24 12.54 -9.20
N LEU A 252 -0.97 12.21 -9.28
CA LEU A 252 0.13 13.12 -9.05
C LEU A 252 0.60 13.75 -10.36
N HIS A 253 0.82 15.07 -10.32
CA HIS A 253 1.49 15.83 -11.36
C HIS A 253 2.13 17.08 -10.74
N PHE A 254 3.14 17.62 -11.40
CA PHE A 254 3.78 18.87 -11.00
C PHE A 254 3.23 20.06 -11.76
N ASP A 255 3.54 21.28 -11.28
CA ASP A 255 3.42 22.51 -12.07
C ASP A 255 4.12 22.33 -13.43
N ASP A 256 3.63 23.03 -14.46
CA ASP A 256 4.26 23.12 -15.78
C ASP A 256 4.60 21.76 -16.44
N ASP A 257 3.86 20.70 -16.08
CA ASP A 257 4.07 19.35 -16.60
C ASP A 257 5.51 18.84 -16.46
N ILE A 258 6.16 19.15 -15.33
CA ILE A 258 7.51 18.65 -15.03
C ILE A 258 7.53 17.13 -15.11
N VAL A 259 8.55 16.61 -15.78
CA VAL A 259 8.70 15.18 -16.00
C VAL A 259 9.15 14.46 -14.72
N MET A 260 8.34 13.53 -14.27
CA MET A 260 8.70 12.50 -13.32
C MET A 260 9.30 11.31 -14.08
N THR A 261 10.48 10.88 -13.70
CA THR A 261 11.10 9.67 -14.27
C THR A 261 10.91 8.52 -13.30
N GLN A 262 9.95 7.64 -13.59
CA GLN A 262 9.74 6.44 -12.78
C GLN A 262 10.87 5.45 -13.01
N ILE A 263 11.47 4.98 -11.92
CA ILE A 263 12.61 4.06 -11.93
C ILE A 263 12.32 2.71 -11.27
N ALA A 264 11.30 2.63 -10.41
CA ALA A 264 10.91 1.39 -9.75
C ALA A 264 9.39 1.32 -9.55
N GLY A 265 8.88 0.09 -9.43
CA GLY A 265 7.53 -0.26 -9.00
C GLY A 265 7.53 -0.81 -7.57
N ASP A 266 6.55 -1.68 -7.28
CA ASP A 266 6.34 -2.26 -5.94
C ASP A 266 7.56 -3.06 -5.46
N ASP A 267 8.01 -4.05 -6.26
CA ASP A 267 8.94 -5.08 -5.81
C ASP A 267 10.26 -5.15 -6.58
N SER A 268 10.48 -4.21 -7.52
CA SER A 268 11.76 -4.08 -8.22
C SER A 268 11.92 -2.73 -8.89
N PHE A 269 13.16 -2.42 -9.27
CA PHE A 269 13.40 -1.43 -10.32
C PHE A 269 12.76 -1.87 -11.64
N LEU A 270 12.40 -0.88 -12.47
CA LEU A 270 11.99 -1.13 -13.85
C LEU A 270 13.23 -1.52 -14.69
N PRO A 271 13.07 -2.32 -15.74
CA PRO A 271 14.19 -2.57 -16.67
C PRO A 271 14.76 -1.27 -17.27
N HIS A 272 13.88 -0.35 -17.59
CA HIS A 272 14.21 0.96 -18.16
C HIS A 272 13.39 2.07 -17.48
N PRO A 273 13.94 3.30 -17.36
CA PRO A 273 13.21 4.42 -16.80
C PRO A 273 12.03 4.82 -17.70
N VAL A 274 10.91 5.18 -17.09
CA VAL A 274 9.69 5.65 -17.77
C VAL A 274 9.44 7.10 -17.43
N LYS A 275 9.38 7.97 -18.44
CA LYS A 275 9.14 9.41 -18.29
C LYS A 275 7.67 9.73 -18.39
N MET A 276 7.11 10.39 -17.37
CA MET A 276 5.69 10.70 -17.26
C MET A 276 5.51 12.11 -16.68
N THR A 277 4.46 12.82 -17.10
CA THR A 277 4.05 14.08 -16.44
C THR A 277 2.92 13.84 -15.44
N LYS A 278 2.22 12.71 -15.55
CA LYS A 278 1.14 12.30 -14.65
C LYS A 278 1.33 10.86 -14.20
N ILE A 279 1.18 10.60 -12.92
CA ILE A 279 1.34 9.27 -12.32
C ILE A 279 0.24 9.02 -11.30
N MET A 280 -0.32 7.80 -11.29
CA MET A 280 -1.31 7.38 -10.31
C MET A 280 -0.69 6.41 -9.30
N VAL A 281 -1.04 6.57 -8.03
CA VAL A 281 -0.67 5.66 -6.94
C VAL A 281 -1.93 5.22 -6.23
N THR A 282 -2.28 3.95 -6.33
CA THR A 282 -3.44 3.38 -5.64
C THR A 282 -3.07 2.84 -4.25
N PRO A 283 -4.04 2.55 -3.38
CA PRO A 283 -3.77 1.93 -2.09
C PRO A 283 -2.92 0.65 -2.25
N GLY A 284 -1.85 0.55 -1.46
CA GLY A 284 -0.90 -0.57 -1.50
C GLY A 284 0.20 -0.44 -2.53
N GLU A 285 0.04 0.31 -3.62
CA GLU A 285 1.11 0.49 -4.61
C GLU A 285 2.28 1.31 -4.08
N ARG A 286 3.47 0.99 -4.61
CA ARG A 286 4.70 1.77 -4.39
C ARG A 286 5.35 2.07 -5.72
N LEU A 287 5.80 3.30 -5.85
CA LEU A 287 6.51 3.78 -7.03
C LEU A 287 7.71 4.60 -6.60
N GLN A 288 8.78 4.58 -7.39
CA GLN A 288 9.92 5.46 -7.17
C GLN A 288 10.12 6.32 -8.39
N VAL A 289 10.13 7.63 -8.17
CA VAL A 289 10.29 8.61 -9.24
C VAL A 289 11.46 9.55 -8.94
N VAL A 290 12.19 9.93 -9.97
CA VAL A 290 13.21 10.99 -9.89
C VAL A 290 12.70 12.20 -10.63
N VAL A 291 12.76 13.36 -9.96
CA VAL A 291 12.40 14.68 -10.49
C VAL A 291 13.68 15.50 -10.65
N ASP A 292 13.85 16.15 -11.79
CA ASP A 292 15.02 16.99 -12.10
C ASP A 292 14.63 18.47 -11.99
N PHE A 293 15.19 19.15 -11.00
CA PHE A 293 14.99 20.57 -10.73
C PHE A 293 16.11 21.45 -11.28
N SER A 294 17.04 20.94 -12.09
CA SER A 294 18.20 21.68 -12.59
C SER A 294 17.85 22.93 -13.40
N GLY A 295 16.62 23.03 -13.91
CA GLY A 295 16.11 24.23 -14.61
C GLY A 295 15.63 25.37 -13.70
N TYR A 296 15.62 25.16 -12.37
CA TYR A 296 15.12 26.12 -11.39
C TYR A 296 16.27 26.80 -10.62
N HIS A 297 15.96 27.88 -9.89
CA HIS A 297 16.92 28.73 -9.20
C HIS A 297 16.52 28.94 -7.73
N GLU A 298 17.47 29.40 -6.94
CA GLU A 298 17.23 29.82 -5.54
C GLU A 298 15.99 30.70 -5.41
N GLY A 299 15.08 30.28 -4.54
CA GLY A 299 13.83 30.98 -4.25
C GLY A 299 12.62 30.58 -5.10
N ASP A 300 12.82 29.77 -6.14
CA ASP A 300 11.69 29.18 -6.89
C ASP A 300 10.93 28.19 -6.02
N VAL A 301 9.63 28.07 -6.26
CA VAL A 301 8.76 27.09 -5.60
C VAL A 301 8.04 26.28 -6.66
N VAL A 302 8.18 24.97 -6.60
CA VAL A 302 7.53 24.01 -7.48
C VAL A 302 6.54 23.20 -6.65
N ASN A 303 5.36 22.92 -7.19
CA ASN A 303 4.34 22.20 -6.42
C ASN A 303 3.98 20.86 -7.05
N LEU A 304 3.86 19.85 -6.20
CA LEU A 304 3.26 18.57 -6.55
C LEU A 304 1.76 18.64 -6.21
N TYR A 305 0.93 18.28 -7.16
CA TYR A 305 -0.53 18.24 -7.04
C TYR A 305 -1.05 16.81 -7.04
N THR A 306 -2.23 16.65 -6.50
CA THR A 306 -3.14 15.55 -6.81
C THR A 306 -4.43 16.16 -7.34
N ASP A 307 -4.83 15.85 -8.56
CA ASP A 307 -5.87 16.58 -9.29
C ASP A 307 -5.60 18.09 -9.28
N ASP A 308 -6.52 18.89 -8.74
CA ASP A 308 -6.40 20.35 -8.60
C ASP A 308 -5.89 20.80 -7.21
N PHE A 309 -5.53 19.84 -6.33
CA PHE A 309 -5.12 20.13 -4.96
C PHE A 309 -3.60 20.10 -4.80
N LYS A 310 -3.02 21.21 -4.31
CA LYS A 310 -1.60 21.31 -3.99
C LYS A 310 -1.26 20.43 -2.77
N LEU A 311 -0.39 19.43 -2.99
CA LEU A 311 -0.07 18.42 -2.01
C LEU A 311 1.25 18.68 -1.27
N ILE A 312 2.33 18.99 -2.01
CA ILE A 312 3.67 19.24 -1.47
C ILE A 312 4.28 20.45 -2.17
N GLU A 313 4.93 21.35 -1.42
CA GLU A 313 5.77 22.42 -1.97
C GLU A 313 7.23 21.96 -2.00
N PHE A 314 7.92 22.16 -3.13
CA PHE A 314 9.36 22.00 -3.28
C PHE A 314 9.97 23.38 -3.35
N ARG A 315 10.77 23.75 -2.34
CA ARG A 315 11.40 25.06 -2.21
C ARG A 315 12.85 24.93 -2.67
N ILE A 316 13.17 25.60 -3.76
CA ILE A 316 14.48 25.46 -4.40
C ILE A 316 15.50 26.34 -3.69
N HIS A 317 16.61 25.75 -3.29
CA HIS A 317 17.78 26.38 -2.74
C HIS A 317 18.95 26.28 -3.72
N ASN A 318 20.08 26.97 -3.41
CA ASN A 318 21.30 26.79 -4.19
C ASN A 318 21.71 25.31 -4.17
N PHE A 319 21.87 24.76 -5.36
CA PHE A 319 22.18 23.33 -5.48
C PHE A 319 23.60 23.04 -5.01
N GLU A 320 23.74 22.06 -4.18
CA GLU A 320 24.99 21.37 -3.94
C GLU A 320 25.39 20.57 -5.19
N LYS A 321 26.66 20.13 -5.24
CA LYS A 321 27.12 19.29 -6.34
C LYS A 321 26.32 17.98 -6.41
N ASP A 322 25.68 17.75 -7.54
CA ASP A 322 24.89 16.55 -7.83
C ASP A 322 25.45 15.84 -9.07
N ASP A 323 26.11 14.72 -8.85
CA ASP A 323 26.67 13.87 -9.90
C ASP A 323 25.70 12.72 -10.28
N SER A 324 24.47 12.71 -9.76
CA SER A 324 23.51 11.65 -10.03
C SER A 324 23.06 11.65 -11.49
N VAL A 325 22.86 10.43 -12.01
CA VAL A 325 22.41 10.19 -13.40
C VAL A 325 21.39 9.06 -13.36
N ILE A 326 20.35 9.14 -14.18
CA ILE A 326 19.42 8.02 -14.36
C ILE A 326 19.92 7.22 -15.57
N PRO A 327 20.43 5.99 -15.39
CA PRO A 327 20.89 5.17 -16.50
C PRO A 327 19.72 4.61 -17.30
N ASP A 328 19.96 4.27 -18.58
CA ASP A 328 18.95 3.68 -19.46
C ASP A 328 18.54 2.25 -19.05
N THR A 329 19.41 1.54 -18.33
CA THR A 329 19.13 0.21 -17.78
C THR A 329 19.24 0.27 -16.26
N LEU A 330 18.17 -0.14 -15.57
CA LEU A 330 18.06 -0.04 -14.11
C LEU A 330 18.04 -1.41 -13.44
N PHE A 331 17.50 -2.42 -14.09
CA PHE A 331 17.28 -3.73 -13.52
C PHE A 331 17.70 -4.87 -14.44
N GLU A 332 18.51 -5.78 -13.89
CA GLU A 332 18.87 -7.09 -14.43
C GLU A 332 18.72 -8.11 -13.29
N PRO A 333 18.12 -9.26 -13.45
CA PRO A 333 17.98 -10.10 -14.63
C PRO A 333 16.73 -9.81 -15.46
N LYS A 334 16.63 -10.47 -16.62
CA LYS A 334 15.42 -10.44 -17.44
C LYS A 334 14.22 -10.96 -16.63
N LEU A 335 13.10 -10.27 -16.78
CA LEU A 335 11.82 -10.78 -16.31
C LEU A 335 11.47 -12.10 -17.02
N PRO A 336 10.67 -12.97 -16.39
CA PRO A 336 10.27 -14.24 -17.00
C PRO A 336 9.62 -14.01 -18.37
N GLU A 337 9.99 -14.84 -19.35
CA GLU A 337 9.33 -14.83 -20.67
C GLU A 337 7.90 -15.39 -20.56
N VAL A 338 7.04 -14.96 -21.47
CA VAL A 338 5.66 -15.46 -21.53
C VAL A 338 5.69 -16.90 -22.07
N ASP A 339 5.18 -17.85 -21.28
CA ASP A 339 5.02 -19.25 -21.63
C ASP A 339 3.52 -19.52 -21.89
N PRO A 340 3.07 -19.77 -23.13
CA PRO A 340 1.65 -19.95 -23.44
C PRO A 340 1.04 -21.22 -22.83
N ASP A 341 1.86 -22.17 -22.37
CA ASP A 341 1.40 -23.45 -21.84
C ASP A 341 1.16 -23.44 -20.32
N LEU A 342 1.43 -22.33 -19.63
CA LEU A 342 1.14 -22.21 -18.22
C LEU A 342 -0.36 -22.29 -17.92
N PRO A 343 -0.75 -22.98 -16.83
CA PRO A 343 -2.15 -23.04 -16.42
C PRO A 343 -2.70 -21.63 -16.09
N VAL A 344 -3.98 -21.43 -16.44
CA VAL A 344 -4.66 -20.15 -16.20
C VAL A 344 -5.68 -20.31 -15.08
N ARG A 345 -5.58 -19.45 -14.08
CA ARG A 345 -6.51 -19.32 -12.96
C ARG A 345 -7.34 -18.05 -13.12
N LYS A 346 -8.64 -18.12 -12.84
CA LYS A 346 -9.52 -16.95 -12.85
C LYS A 346 -9.75 -16.45 -11.43
N VAL A 347 -9.64 -15.14 -11.26
CA VAL A 347 -9.93 -14.43 -10.02
C VAL A 347 -10.86 -13.28 -10.34
N THR A 348 -11.96 -13.13 -9.62
CA THR A 348 -12.93 -12.03 -9.82
C THR A 348 -13.11 -11.22 -8.56
N MET A 349 -13.24 -9.92 -8.72
CA MET A 349 -13.62 -8.95 -7.69
C MET A 349 -14.96 -8.31 -8.12
N ASP A 350 -15.92 -8.18 -7.21
CA ASP A 350 -17.26 -7.67 -7.53
C ASP A 350 -17.71 -6.55 -6.58
N GLU A 351 -18.83 -5.91 -6.91
CA GLU A 351 -19.42 -4.78 -6.16
C GLU A 351 -19.99 -5.16 -4.79
N HIS A 352 -20.07 -6.47 -4.48
CA HIS A 352 -20.60 -6.96 -3.19
C HIS A 352 -19.49 -7.32 -2.21
N ASN A 353 -18.29 -6.81 -2.41
CA ASN A 353 -17.11 -7.13 -1.61
C ASN A 353 -16.82 -8.65 -1.57
N MET A 354 -16.92 -9.31 -2.72
CA MET A 354 -16.64 -10.74 -2.84
C MET A 354 -15.44 -10.99 -3.76
N MET A 355 -14.67 -12.01 -3.39
CA MET A 355 -13.63 -12.60 -4.22
C MET A 355 -14.14 -13.94 -4.77
N ASN A 356 -14.18 -14.10 -6.11
CA ASN A 356 -14.73 -15.30 -6.76
C ASN A 356 -16.16 -15.62 -6.33
N ASN A 357 -17.03 -14.62 -6.20
CA ASN A 357 -18.41 -14.70 -5.71
C ASN A 357 -18.53 -15.29 -4.28
N LYS A 358 -17.54 -15.08 -3.44
CA LYS A 358 -17.51 -15.53 -2.05
C LYS A 358 -16.96 -14.43 -1.16
N GLN A 359 -17.60 -14.23 -0.02
CA GLN A 359 -17.01 -13.46 1.07
C GLN A 359 -15.91 -14.27 1.75
N PHE A 360 -14.95 -13.57 2.33
CA PHE A 360 -13.83 -14.16 3.05
C PHE A 360 -14.30 -15.10 4.18
N SER A 361 -13.54 -16.16 4.37
CA SER A 361 -13.70 -17.05 5.51
C SER A 361 -12.32 -17.52 5.96
N MET A 362 -11.95 -17.20 7.18
CA MET A 362 -10.60 -17.47 7.73
C MET A 362 -10.20 -18.95 7.70
N GLN A 363 -11.16 -19.88 7.74
CA GLN A 363 -10.87 -21.32 7.76
C GLN A 363 -11.02 -21.99 6.39
N ARG A 364 -11.39 -21.24 5.35
CA ARG A 364 -11.57 -21.79 4.01
C ARG A 364 -10.34 -21.53 3.15
N ILE A 365 -9.69 -22.58 2.66
CA ILE A 365 -8.69 -22.49 1.61
C ILE A 365 -9.42 -22.46 0.26
N ASP A 366 -9.35 -21.34 -0.45
CA ASP A 366 -10.04 -21.12 -1.71
C ASP A 366 -9.29 -21.73 -2.89
N MET A 367 -7.96 -21.71 -2.85
CA MET A 367 -7.08 -22.23 -3.89
C MET A 367 -5.87 -22.93 -3.31
N LYS A 368 -5.22 -23.78 -4.14
CA LYS A 368 -3.94 -24.40 -3.83
C LYS A 368 -3.01 -24.31 -5.03
N GLN A 369 -1.73 -24.12 -4.77
CA GLN A 369 -0.68 -24.09 -5.79
C GLN A 369 0.57 -24.79 -5.25
N LYS A 370 1.29 -25.49 -6.13
CA LYS A 370 2.57 -26.10 -5.75
C LYS A 370 3.64 -25.01 -5.68
N VAL A 371 4.49 -25.06 -4.65
CA VAL A 371 5.63 -24.15 -4.50
C VAL A 371 6.54 -24.20 -5.73
N GLY A 372 7.01 -23.05 -6.21
CA GLY A 372 7.85 -22.91 -7.39
C GLY A 372 7.17 -23.24 -8.72
N GLN A 373 5.86 -23.44 -8.74
CA GLN A 373 5.10 -23.61 -9.97
C GLN A 373 4.54 -22.26 -10.44
N ALA A 374 4.89 -21.86 -11.67
CA ALA A 374 4.31 -20.66 -12.27
C ALA A 374 2.90 -20.94 -12.81
N GLU A 375 2.00 -19.97 -12.67
CA GLU A 375 0.65 -19.97 -13.23
C GLU A 375 0.30 -18.56 -13.76
N TYR A 376 -0.67 -18.48 -14.67
CA TYR A 376 -1.32 -17.20 -15.00
C TYR A 376 -2.57 -17.01 -14.14
N TRP A 377 -2.72 -15.79 -13.62
CA TRP A 377 -3.94 -15.36 -12.96
C TRP A 377 -4.61 -14.29 -13.81
N ASP A 378 -5.81 -14.60 -14.32
CA ASP A 378 -6.68 -13.61 -14.96
C ASP A 378 -7.53 -12.96 -13.87
N VAL A 379 -7.11 -11.79 -13.43
CA VAL A 379 -7.78 -11.01 -12.38
C VAL A 379 -8.76 -10.04 -13.06
N THR A 380 -10.04 -10.21 -12.79
CA THR A 380 -11.11 -9.44 -13.42
C THR A 380 -11.88 -8.63 -12.38
N ASN A 381 -11.99 -7.34 -12.61
CA ASN A 381 -12.96 -6.50 -11.94
C ASN A 381 -14.29 -6.59 -12.70
N THR A 382 -15.30 -7.25 -12.11
CA THR A 382 -16.57 -7.53 -12.78
C THR A 382 -17.57 -6.38 -12.68
N ASN A 383 -17.22 -5.28 -12.01
CA ASN A 383 -18.06 -4.10 -11.94
C ASN A 383 -18.27 -3.49 -13.33
N THR A 384 -19.41 -2.85 -13.54
CA THR A 384 -19.68 -2.13 -14.78
C THR A 384 -18.92 -0.81 -14.82
N LYS A 385 -18.63 -0.29 -16.01
CA LYS A 385 -17.99 1.02 -16.17
C LYS A 385 -18.83 2.17 -15.60
N GLU A 386 -20.15 2.03 -15.58
CA GLU A 386 -21.09 3.08 -15.13
C GLU A 386 -21.12 3.25 -13.60
N HIS A 387 -20.87 2.17 -12.85
CA HIS A 387 -21.03 2.15 -11.38
C HIS A 387 -19.83 1.56 -10.65
N GLY A 388 -18.82 1.12 -11.39
CA GLY A 388 -17.66 0.46 -10.81
C GLY A 388 -16.55 1.41 -10.40
N MET A 389 -15.67 0.94 -9.53
CA MET A 389 -14.46 1.60 -9.11
C MET A 389 -13.25 0.73 -9.41
N ILE A 390 -12.07 1.34 -9.43
CA ILE A 390 -10.81 0.61 -9.50
C ILE A 390 -10.65 -0.22 -8.23
N HIS A 391 -10.33 -1.50 -8.38
CA HIS A 391 -9.92 -2.35 -7.27
C HIS A 391 -8.42 -2.63 -7.38
N PRO A 392 -7.58 -2.09 -6.49
CA PRO A 392 -6.18 -2.50 -6.40
C PRO A 392 -6.13 -3.96 -5.92
N PHE A 393 -5.73 -4.88 -6.78
CA PHE A 393 -5.56 -6.28 -6.43
C PHE A 393 -4.17 -6.50 -5.83
N HIS A 394 -4.12 -7.10 -4.65
CA HIS A 394 -2.88 -7.44 -3.94
C HIS A 394 -2.80 -8.95 -3.65
N ILE A 395 -1.56 -9.46 -3.60
CA ILE A 395 -1.25 -10.84 -3.27
C ILE A 395 -0.07 -10.92 -2.30
N HIS A 396 -0.24 -11.67 -1.20
CA HIS A 396 0.78 -11.85 -0.16
C HIS A 396 1.87 -12.86 -0.54
N GLY A 397 3.07 -12.70 0.01
CA GLY A 397 4.14 -13.70 0.03
C GLY A 397 4.80 -13.99 -1.31
N THR A 398 4.45 -13.25 -2.35
CA THR A 398 5.06 -13.35 -3.68
C THR A 398 4.96 -12.01 -4.42
N HIS A 399 5.64 -11.93 -5.55
CA HIS A 399 5.45 -10.90 -6.55
C HIS A 399 5.03 -11.52 -7.89
N PHE A 400 4.45 -10.69 -8.74
CA PHE A 400 4.03 -11.09 -10.09
C PHE A 400 4.61 -10.16 -11.15
N THR A 401 4.55 -10.60 -12.42
CA THR A 401 4.72 -9.72 -13.58
C THR A 401 3.40 -9.57 -14.30
N VAL A 402 3.13 -8.35 -14.81
CA VAL A 402 1.95 -8.08 -15.63
C VAL A 402 2.21 -8.58 -17.04
N VAL A 403 1.33 -9.45 -17.54
CA VAL A 403 1.46 -10.06 -18.87
C VAL A 403 0.60 -9.34 -19.90
N SER A 404 -0.64 -8.99 -19.53
CA SER A 404 -1.53 -8.24 -20.41
C SER A 404 -2.66 -7.57 -19.65
N ARG A 405 -3.25 -6.52 -20.27
CA ARG A 405 -4.47 -5.85 -19.85
C ARG A 405 -5.51 -5.98 -20.97
N ASN A 406 -6.62 -6.67 -20.72
CA ASN A 406 -7.63 -7.00 -21.76
C ASN A 406 -7.01 -7.57 -23.05
N GLY A 407 -5.93 -8.35 -22.93
CA GLY A 407 -5.20 -8.93 -24.07
C GLY A 407 -4.21 -7.98 -24.76
N HIS A 408 -4.08 -6.73 -24.33
CA HIS A 408 -3.07 -5.77 -24.79
C HIS A 408 -1.82 -5.82 -23.90
N GLU A 409 -0.71 -5.28 -24.39
CA GLU A 409 0.52 -5.16 -23.60
C GLU A 409 0.31 -4.34 -22.32
N PRO A 410 1.07 -4.61 -21.25
CA PRO A 410 1.08 -3.80 -20.03
C PRO A 410 1.46 -2.34 -20.31
N PHE A 411 1.14 -1.45 -19.39
CA PHE A 411 1.66 -0.09 -19.46
C PHE A 411 3.17 -0.08 -19.26
N PRO A 412 3.89 0.89 -19.85
CA PRO A 412 5.36 0.93 -19.80
C PRO A 412 5.95 0.90 -18.39
N ASN A 413 5.25 1.46 -17.42
CA ASN A 413 5.66 1.49 -16.01
C ASN A 413 5.29 0.25 -15.21
N GLU A 414 4.73 -0.78 -15.85
CA GLU A 414 4.38 -2.06 -15.23
C GLU A 414 5.37 -3.18 -15.57
N TYR A 415 6.39 -2.90 -16.37
CA TYR A 415 7.45 -3.85 -16.67
C TYR A 415 8.43 -3.95 -15.49
N GLY A 416 8.02 -4.66 -14.45
CA GLY A 416 8.77 -4.92 -13.24
C GLY A 416 8.05 -5.96 -12.39
N TYR A 417 8.60 -6.29 -11.25
CA TYR A 417 7.89 -7.08 -10.25
C TYR A 417 6.94 -6.17 -9.46
N LYS A 418 5.72 -6.68 -9.28
CA LYS A 418 4.67 -6.01 -8.51
C LYS A 418 3.96 -7.01 -7.60
N ASP A 419 3.31 -6.50 -6.58
CA ASP A 419 2.40 -7.27 -5.72
C ASP A 419 0.99 -6.65 -5.68
N THR A 420 0.86 -5.42 -6.13
CA THR A 420 -0.40 -4.67 -6.15
C THR A 420 -0.64 -4.08 -7.54
N ILE A 421 -1.84 -4.26 -8.11
CA ILE A 421 -2.17 -3.78 -9.45
C ILE A 421 -3.59 -3.21 -9.50
N PRO A 422 -3.79 -1.96 -9.95
CA PRO A 422 -5.13 -1.42 -10.17
C PRO A 422 -5.83 -2.14 -11.32
N VAL A 423 -7.01 -2.68 -11.05
CA VAL A 423 -7.88 -3.33 -12.04
C VAL A 423 -9.12 -2.48 -12.23
N ARG A 424 -9.31 -1.95 -13.45
CA ARG A 424 -10.40 -1.04 -13.79
C ARG A 424 -11.74 -1.79 -13.93
N PRO A 425 -12.88 -1.12 -13.76
CA PRO A 425 -14.19 -1.73 -14.04
C PRO A 425 -14.25 -2.39 -15.41
N GLY A 426 -14.69 -3.65 -15.47
CA GLY A 426 -14.77 -4.44 -16.69
C GLY A 426 -13.44 -4.90 -17.27
N GLU A 427 -12.33 -4.67 -16.58
CA GLU A 427 -10.98 -5.05 -17.02
C GLU A 427 -10.58 -6.43 -16.51
N THR A 428 -9.81 -7.14 -17.34
CA THR A 428 -9.07 -8.35 -16.94
C THR A 428 -7.58 -8.09 -17.10
N VAL A 429 -6.83 -8.24 -16.02
CA VAL A 429 -5.36 -8.17 -16.01
C VAL A 429 -4.81 -9.58 -15.86
N ARG A 430 -3.95 -10.00 -16.80
CA ARG A 430 -3.24 -11.28 -16.69
C ARG A 430 -1.91 -11.08 -15.99
N LEU A 431 -1.71 -11.82 -14.91
CA LEU A 431 -0.52 -11.83 -14.09
C LEU A 431 0.19 -13.17 -14.21
N ARG A 432 1.53 -13.19 -14.24
CA ARG A 432 2.32 -14.40 -14.03
C ARG A 432 2.73 -14.46 -12.57
N VAL A 433 2.26 -15.49 -11.88
CA VAL A 433 2.42 -15.66 -10.43
C VAL A 433 3.20 -16.94 -10.15
N GLU A 434 4.19 -16.87 -9.26
CA GLU A 434 4.98 -18.02 -8.82
C GLU A 434 5.40 -17.81 -7.35
N PHE A 435 4.90 -18.66 -6.46
CA PHE A 435 5.22 -18.55 -5.04
C PHE A 435 6.53 -19.24 -4.71
N PRO A 436 7.53 -18.53 -4.17
CA PRO A 436 8.82 -19.13 -3.81
C PRO A 436 8.79 -19.87 -2.47
N LEU A 437 7.80 -19.62 -1.62
CA LEU A 437 7.74 -20.10 -0.23
C LEU A 437 6.43 -20.81 0.08
N LEU A 438 6.50 -21.75 1.04
CA LEU A 438 5.34 -22.46 1.55
C LEU A 438 4.54 -21.60 2.53
N GLY A 439 3.22 -21.77 2.54
CA GLY A 439 2.37 -21.05 3.47
C GLY A 439 0.90 -21.05 3.09
N VAL A 440 0.11 -20.35 3.89
CA VAL A 440 -1.21 -19.88 3.52
C VAL A 440 -1.09 -18.37 3.39
N PHE A 441 -1.47 -17.87 2.22
CA PHE A 441 -1.35 -16.47 1.84
C PHE A 441 -2.70 -15.91 1.44
N MET A 442 -2.88 -14.61 1.67
CA MET A 442 -4.08 -13.89 1.27
C MET A 442 -3.89 -13.23 -0.09
N TYR A 443 -4.98 -13.03 -0.79
CA TYR A 443 -5.09 -12.13 -1.93
C TYR A 443 -6.42 -11.41 -1.85
N HIS A 444 -6.42 -10.11 -2.13
CA HIS A 444 -7.56 -9.25 -1.85
C HIS A 444 -7.54 -7.94 -2.64
N CYS A 445 -8.65 -7.21 -2.60
CA CYS A 445 -8.67 -5.80 -2.97
C CYS A 445 -7.98 -4.98 -1.87
N HIS A 446 -7.13 -4.03 -2.24
CA HIS A 446 -6.42 -3.19 -1.27
C HIS A 446 -7.13 -1.85 -0.96
N ILE A 447 -8.41 -1.70 -1.33
CA ILE A 447 -9.30 -0.79 -0.61
C ILE A 447 -9.60 -1.50 0.70
N ILE A 448 -9.10 -0.96 1.81
CA ILE A 448 -8.99 -1.73 3.05
C ILE A 448 -10.36 -2.02 3.66
N GLU A 449 -11.35 -1.16 3.47
CA GLU A 449 -12.73 -1.43 3.87
C GLU A 449 -13.36 -2.59 3.08
N HIS A 450 -13.01 -2.75 1.79
CA HIS A 450 -13.47 -3.89 0.99
C HIS A 450 -12.85 -5.20 1.46
N GLU A 451 -11.55 -5.17 1.80
CA GLU A 451 -10.84 -6.30 2.38
C GLU A 451 -11.51 -6.76 3.68
N ASP A 452 -11.71 -5.84 4.65
CA ASP A 452 -12.36 -6.12 5.93
C ASP A 452 -13.82 -6.59 5.76
N ALA A 453 -14.53 -6.09 4.72
CA ALA A 453 -15.89 -6.50 4.40
C ALA A 453 -15.97 -7.86 3.66
N GLY A 454 -14.82 -8.45 3.28
CA GLY A 454 -14.76 -9.80 2.73
C GLY A 454 -14.28 -9.95 1.29
N MET A 455 -13.83 -8.88 0.60
CA MET A 455 -13.19 -8.97 -0.74
C MET A 455 -11.77 -9.50 -0.61
N MET A 456 -11.65 -10.68 -0.03
CA MET A 456 -10.41 -11.39 0.26
C MET A 456 -10.61 -12.90 0.12
N ALA A 457 -9.54 -13.63 -0.17
CA ALA A 457 -9.52 -15.08 -0.22
C ALA A 457 -8.12 -15.60 0.14
N GLN A 458 -7.97 -16.92 0.27
CA GLN A 458 -6.73 -17.55 0.68
C GLN A 458 -6.27 -18.63 -0.29
N ILE A 459 -4.96 -18.71 -0.45
CA ILE A 459 -4.29 -19.77 -1.20
C ILE A 459 -3.30 -20.52 -0.30
N GLU A 460 -3.33 -21.86 -0.35
CA GLU A 460 -2.32 -22.71 0.27
C GLU A 460 -1.23 -23.03 -0.77
N ILE A 461 0.00 -22.67 -0.45
CA ILE A 461 1.18 -23.05 -1.21
C ILE A 461 1.80 -24.26 -0.53
N PHE A 462 1.80 -25.38 -1.25
CA PHE A 462 2.16 -26.67 -0.70
C PHE A 462 3.32 -27.35 -1.44
N ASP A 463 4.03 -28.21 -0.71
CA ASP A 463 4.96 -29.18 -1.25
C ASP A 463 4.31 -30.57 -1.16
N PRO A 464 4.06 -31.27 -2.28
CA PRO A 464 3.46 -32.61 -2.25
C PRO A 464 4.31 -33.66 -1.55
N ASP A 465 5.64 -33.48 -1.55
CA ASP A 465 6.59 -34.42 -0.96
C ASP A 465 6.76 -34.18 0.56
N HIS A 466 6.46 -32.94 1.04
CA HIS A 466 6.58 -32.55 2.44
C HIS A 466 5.32 -31.79 2.91
N PRO A 467 4.16 -32.47 3.03
CA PRO A 467 2.90 -31.82 3.37
C PRO A 467 2.95 -31.21 4.77
N LYS A 468 2.56 -29.93 4.86
CA LYS A 468 2.41 -29.19 6.12
C LYS A 468 0.94 -28.95 6.42
N LYS A 469 0.60 -28.91 7.72
CA LYS A 469 -0.71 -28.41 8.17
C LYS A 469 -0.48 -27.07 8.83
N TYR A 470 -1.32 -26.11 8.46
CA TYR A 470 -1.30 -24.78 9.04
C TYR A 470 -2.45 -24.65 10.03
N HIS A 471 -2.17 -23.99 11.16
CA HIS A 471 -3.21 -23.56 12.08
C HIS A 471 -3.78 -22.25 11.56
N LEU A 472 -5.06 -22.25 11.25
CA LEU A 472 -5.78 -21.05 10.81
C LEU A 472 -6.63 -20.55 11.97
N MET A 473 -6.59 -19.24 12.21
CA MET A 473 -7.47 -18.58 13.16
C MET A 473 -8.91 -18.62 12.65
N ASP A 474 -9.86 -18.48 13.55
CA ASP A 474 -11.28 -18.34 13.21
C ASP A 474 -11.83 -16.99 13.70
N MET A 475 -12.86 -16.50 13.01
CA MET A 475 -13.43 -15.19 13.30
C MET A 475 -14.09 -15.13 14.69
N GLU A 476 -14.65 -16.23 15.17
CA GLU A 476 -15.28 -16.28 16.50
C GLU A 476 -14.24 -16.03 17.59
N THR A 477 -13.08 -16.66 17.48
CA THR A 477 -11.97 -16.47 18.42
C THR A 477 -11.48 -15.01 18.41
N LEU A 478 -11.29 -14.40 17.23
CA LEU A 478 -10.87 -13.00 17.15
C LEU A 478 -11.95 -12.04 17.67
N THR A 479 -13.21 -12.26 17.32
CA THR A 479 -14.32 -11.43 17.82
C THR A 479 -14.42 -11.48 19.35
N LYS A 480 -14.26 -12.65 19.96
CA LYS A 480 -14.23 -12.79 21.42
C LYS A 480 -13.05 -12.01 22.04
N ALA A 481 -11.86 -12.07 21.44
CA ALA A 481 -10.71 -11.32 21.90
C ALA A 481 -10.96 -9.81 21.84
N PHE A 482 -11.46 -9.29 20.72
CA PHE A 482 -11.83 -7.86 20.59
C PHE A 482 -12.91 -7.45 21.59
N ALA A 483 -13.89 -8.30 21.85
CA ALA A 483 -14.94 -8.02 22.83
C ALA A 483 -14.38 -7.91 24.25
N GLU A 484 -13.52 -8.85 24.64
CA GLU A 484 -12.86 -8.88 25.94
C GLU A 484 -11.99 -7.64 26.16
N GLU A 485 -11.17 -7.28 25.16
CA GLU A 485 -10.30 -6.09 25.18
C GLU A 485 -11.09 -4.78 25.34
N LYS A 486 -12.26 -4.69 24.73
CA LYS A 486 -13.15 -3.52 24.81
C LYS A 486 -14.13 -3.56 25.98
N GLY A 487 -14.19 -4.65 26.72
CA GLY A 487 -15.14 -4.83 27.84
C GLY A 487 -16.61 -4.85 27.39
N ILE A 488 -16.90 -5.34 26.19
CA ILE A 488 -18.22 -5.45 25.58
C ILE A 488 -18.54 -6.92 25.31
N LYS A 489 -19.77 -7.22 24.86
CA LYS A 489 -20.10 -8.58 24.46
C LYS A 489 -19.66 -8.85 23.01
N PRO A 490 -19.39 -10.13 22.63
CA PRO A 490 -19.03 -10.47 21.26
C PRO A 490 -20.06 -10.01 20.21
N GLU A 491 -21.36 -10.06 20.53
CA GLU A 491 -22.42 -9.58 19.66
C GLU A 491 -22.45 -8.05 19.45
N ASP A 492 -21.78 -7.29 20.33
CA ASP A 492 -21.67 -5.82 20.27
C ASP A 492 -20.36 -5.36 19.57
N VAL A 493 -19.49 -6.29 19.15
CA VAL A 493 -18.29 -5.96 18.37
C VAL A 493 -18.73 -5.50 17.00
N TRP A 494 -18.55 -4.20 16.75
CA TRP A 494 -18.82 -3.67 15.42
C TRP A 494 -17.75 -4.15 14.43
N MET A 495 -18.19 -4.67 13.30
CA MET A 495 -17.32 -5.09 12.20
C MET A 495 -17.72 -4.36 10.92
N PRO A 496 -16.76 -3.92 10.08
CA PRO A 496 -17.06 -3.42 8.74
C PRO A 496 -17.97 -4.37 7.98
N GLY A 497 -19.00 -3.85 7.33
CA GLY A 497 -19.97 -4.65 6.57
C GLY A 497 -21.14 -5.23 7.37
N MET A 498 -21.17 -5.13 8.70
CA MET A 498 -22.34 -5.55 9.50
C MET A 498 -23.56 -4.63 9.33
N ASP A 499 -23.32 -3.35 9.00
CA ASP A 499 -24.39 -2.36 8.81
C ASP A 499 -24.95 -2.35 7.37
N THR A 500 -24.65 -3.36 6.56
CA THR A 500 -25.04 -3.42 5.14
C THR A 500 -26.49 -3.83 4.89
N GLU A 501 -27.38 -3.89 5.90
CA GLU A 501 -28.82 -3.92 5.66
C GLU A 501 -29.37 -2.67 4.95
N GLY A 502 -28.50 -1.68 4.63
CA GLY A 502 -28.82 -0.42 3.97
C GLY A 502 -28.15 -0.14 2.63
N CYS A 503 -27.24 -0.98 2.13
CA CYS A 503 -26.66 -0.85 0.78
C CYS A 503 -27.47 -1.61 -0.29
N GLY A 504 -28.79 -1.63 -0.17
CA GLY A 504 -29.67 -1.83 -1.30
C GLY A 504 -29.62 -0.55 -2.12
N MET A 505 -29.15 -0.60 -3.36
CA MET A 505 -29.53 0.40 -4.35
C MET A 505 -31.06 0.37 -4.38
N ASP A 506 -31.70 1.38 -3.77
CA ASP A 506 -33.12 1.61 -3.92
C ASP A 506 -33.38 1.76 -5.43
N ASP A 507 -34.06 0.76 -5.96
CA ASP A 507 -34.69 0.77 -7.27
C ASP A 507 -35.48 2.07 -7.42
N ALA A 508 -34.88 3.06 -8.09
CA ALA A 508 -35.53 4.33 -8.42
C ALA A 508 -36.56 4.14 -9.52
N THR A 509 -37.40 3.08 -9.42
CA THR A 509 -38.51 2.82 -10.33
C THR A 509 -39.72 2.25 -9.61
N THR A 510 -40.27 2.95 -8.58
CA THR A 510 -41.70 2.83 -8.24
C THR A 510 -42.11 4.07 -7.44
N GLY A 511 -42.43 5.12 -8.13
CA GLY A 511 -42.95 6.36 -7.54
C GLY A 511 -43.85 7.13 -8.49
N ALA A 512 -44.73 6.42 -9.20
CA ALA A 512 -45.85 7.04 -9.88
C ALA A 512 -47.10 6.26 -9.51
N SER A 513 -47.81 6.68 -8.48
CA SER A 513 -49.24 6.93 -8.45
C SER A 513 -49.83 6.86 -7.03
N GLN A 514 -50.64 7.86 -6.81
CA GLN A 514 -51.82 7.95 -5.91
C GLN A 514 -51.64 8.73 -4.62
N LYS A 515 -52.14 9.87 -4.74
CA LYS A 515 -53.12 10.80 -4.15
C LYS A 515 -52.47 12.00 -3.49
#